data_a46dd1ee4f5845e29e4eb4b6dfac04b7
#
_entry.id   a46dd1ee4f5845e29e4eb4b6dfac04b7
#
_cell.length_a   1.000
_cell.length_b   1.000
_cell.length_c   1.000
_cell.angle_alpha   90.00
_cell.angle_beta   90.00
_cell.angle_gamma   90.00
#
_symmetry.space_group_name_H-M   'P 1'
#
loop_
_entity.id
_entity.type
_entity.pdbx_description
1 polymer ?
#
loop_
_entity_poly.entity_id
_entity_poly.type
_entity_poly.pdbx_seq_one_letter_code
_entity_poly.pdbx_strand_id
1 'polypeptide(L)'
;MNKLKVNQMLNDLKSANYCCHRIIELNEELEALNHKMLGLSHNPIRLTKEQEKSNAPMPTFHGSYTSPLGMMEEETLKVEEINYYRRRLNECRAIELLSLRDQNILFDLYFWNMNAWDIAEKYGYTKNGMYKHIRREIGKLV
;
A
#
# COMPACT_ATOMS: atom_id res chain seq x y z
N MET A 1 20.93 20.49 11.20
CA MET A 1 19.74 19.95 10.51
C MET A 1 20.17 19.01 9.40
N ASN A 2 19.70 17.79 9.41
CA ASN A 2 20.10 16.81 8.42
C ASN A 2 19.16 16.87 7.20
N LYS A 3 19.61 17.59 6.16
CA LYS A 3 18.82 17.78 4.93
C LYS A 3 18.46 16.47 4.25
N LEU A 4 19.33 15.47 4.32
CA LEU A 4 19.11 14.15 3.72
C LEU A 4 17.93 13.44 4.38
N LYS A 5 17.88 13.44 5.71
CA LYS A 5 16.77 12.82 6.46
C LYS A 5 15.45 13.54 6.23
N VAL A 6 15.48 14.87 6.18
CA VAL A 6 14.29 15.68 5.87
C VAL A 6 13.77 15.33 4.48
N ASN A 7 14.64 15.28 3.47
CA ASN A 7 14.25 14.93 2.11
C ASN A 7 13.72 13.50 2.02
N GLN A 8 14.33 12.57 2.73
CA GLN A 8 13.88 11.19 2.77
C GLN A 8 12.47 11.08 3.37
N MET A 9 12.22 11.75 4.49
CA MET A 9 10.90 11.76 5.12
C MET A 9 9.84 12.38 4.20
N LEU A 10 10.16 13.47 3.52
CA LEU A 10 9.24 14.08 2.57
C LEU A 10 8.97 13.17 1.37
N ASN A 11 9.97 12.47 0.87
CA ASN A 11 9.81 11.52 -0.22
C ASN A 11 8.95 10.32 0.21
N ASP A 12 9.15 9.82 1.43
CA ASP A 12 8.34 8.74 1.98
C ASP A 12 6.88 9.18 2.11
N LEU A 13 6.65 10.42 2.53
CA LEU A 13 5.30 10.96 2.61
C LEU A 13 4.65 11.13 1.24
N LYS A 14 5.40 11.56 0.23
CA LYS A 14 4.91 11.62 -1.15
C LYS A 14 4.46 10.26 -1.69
N SER A 15 5.16 9.20 -1.30
CA SER A 15 4.84 7.85 -1.70
C SER A 15 3.81 7.18 -0.79
N ALA A 16 3.42 7.81 0.32
CA ALA A 16 2.50 7.22 1.30
C ALA A 16 1.14 6.87 0.69
N ASN A 17 0.59 7.74 -0.14
CA ASN A 17 -0.68 7.47 -0.82
C ASN A 17 -0.56 6.23 -1.70
N TYR A 18 0.48 6.14 -2.51
CA TYR A 18 0.76 4.95 -3.32
C TYR A 18 0.91 3.70 -2.45
N CYS A 19 1.66 3.79 -1.35
CA CYS A 19 1.86 2.67 -0.43
C CYS A 19 0.53 2.20 0.17
N CYS A 20 -0.35 3.12 0.58
CA CYS A 20 -1.66 2.77 1.10
C CYS A 20 -2.53 2.06 0.07
N HIS A 21 -2.60 2.60 -1.14
CA HIS A 21 -3.36 1.98 -2.23
C HIS A 21 -2.80 0.61 -2.59
N ARG A 22 -1.49 0.47 -2.65
CA ARG A 22 -0.86 -0.79 -2.99
C ARG A 22 -1.09 -1.86 -1.92
N ILE A 23 -1.09 -1.48 -0.65
CA ILE A 23 -1.41 -2.40 0.45
C ILE A 23 -2.85 -2.90 0.31
N ILE A 24 -3.79 -2.01 0.01
CA ILE A 24 -5.20 -2.38 -0.18
C ILE A 24 -5.34 -3.37 -1.34
N GLU A 25 -4.73 -3.07 -2.49
CA GLU A 25 -4.74 -3.95 -3.66
C GLU A 25 -4.15 -5.33 -3.34
N LEU A 26 -3.01 -5.36 -2.65
CA LEU A 26 -2.35 -6.61 -2.29
C LEU A 26 -3.18 -7.42 -1.30
N ASN A 27 -3.87 -6.77 -0.35
CA ASN A 27 -4.78 -7.46 0.56
C ASN A 27 -5.96 -8.07 -0.18
N GLU A 28 -6.52 -7.38 -1.18
CA GLU A 28 -7.58 -7.91 -2.03
C GLU A 28 -7.09 -9.10 -2.86
N GLU A 29 -5.88 -8.99 -3.42
CA GLU A 29 -5.25 -10.09 -4.16
C GLU A 29 -4.98 -11.31 -3.27
N LEU A 30 -4.53 -11.08 -2.02
CA LEU A 30 -4.33 -12.15 -1.04
C LEU A 30 -5.64 -12.82 -0.68
N GLU A 31 -6.70 -12.05 -0.48
CA GLU A 31 -8.02 -12.59 -0.17
C GLU A 31 -8.52 -13.47 -1.31
N ALA A 32 -8.38 -13.01 -2.56
CA ALA A 32 -8.74 -13.79 -3.73
C ALA A 32 -7.91 -15.07 -3.83
N LEU A 33 -6.61 -14.98 -3.55
CA LEU A 33 -5.70 -16.13 -3.56
C LEU A 33 -6.08 -17.15 -2.46
N ASN A 34 -6.40 -16.67 -1.26
CA ASN A 34 -6.84 -17.52 -0.16
C ASN A 34 -8.14 -18.26 -0.50
N HIS A 35 -9.08 -17.61 -1.17
CA HIS A 35 -10.30 -18.26 -1.64
C HIS A 35 -9.99 -19.38 -2.63
N LYS A 36 -9.06 -19.16 -3.55
CA LYS A 36 -8.61 -20.20 -4.47
C LYS A 36 -7.96 -21.37 -3.75
N MET A 37 -7.09 -21.07 -2.78
CA MET A 37 -6.40 -22.10 -1.99
C MET A 37 -7.39 -22.91 -1.15
N LEU A 38 -8.36 -22.27 -0.53
CA LEU A 38 -9.43 -22.93 0.22
C LEU A 38 -10.28 -23.81 -0.70
N GLY A 39 -10.60 -23.31 -1.88
CA GLY A 39 -11.33 -24.09 -2.89
C GLY A 39 -10.58 -25.34 -3.30
N LEU A 40 -9.26 -25.29 -3.39
CA LEU A 40 -8.43 -26.44 -3.74
C LEU A 40 -8.27 -27.43 -2.58
N SER A 41 -8.23 -26.95 -1.34
CA SER A 41 -7.99 -27.78 -0.16
C SER A 41 -9.26 -28.31 0.49
N HIS A 42 -10.35 -27.54 0.49
CA HIS A 42 -11.60 -27.88 1.17
C HIS A 42 -12.69 -28.34 0.23
N ASN A 43 -12.52 -28.11 -1.04
CA ASN A 43 -13.44 -28.56 -2.06
C ASN A 43 -12.69 -29.53 -2.97
N PRO A 44 -12.48 -30.78 -2.53
CA PRO A 44 -12.21 -31.78 -3.52
C PRO A 44 -13.35 -31.64 -4.50
N ILE A 45 -13.04 -31.36 -5.74
CA ILE A 45 -14.01 -31.19 -6.80
C ILE A 45 -14.95 -32.41 -6.70
N ARG A 46 -16.07 -32.22 -6.01
CA ARG A 46 -17.13 -33.22 -6.04
C ARG A 46 -17.71 -33.13 -7.43
N LEU A 47 -17.21 -33.99 -8.27
CA LEU A 47 -17.83 -34.23 -9.55
C LEU A 47 -19.31 -34.55 -9.29
N THR A 48 -20.20 -33.85 -9.92
CA THR A 48 -21.59 -34.24 -9.91
C THR A 48 -21.66 -35.66 -10.48
N LYS A 49 -22.67 -36.44 -10.10
CA LYS A 49 -22.85 -37.79 -10.64
C LYS A 49 -22.81 -37.82 -12.16
N GLU A 50 -23.25 -36.74 -12.78
CA GLU A 50 -23.25 -36.59 -14.25
C GLU A 50 -21.84 -36.37 -14.78
N GLN A 51 -21.02 -35.64 -14.07
CA GLN A 51 -19.62 -35.42 -14.43
C GLN A 51 -18.78 -36.70 -14.24
N GLU A 52 -19.07 -37.48 -13.23
CA GLU A 52 -18.43 -38.77 -13.03
C GLU A 52 -18.80 -39.75 -14.14
N LYS A 53 -20.05 -39.71 -14.61
CA LYS A 53 -20.53 -40.60 -15.67
C LYS A 53 -20.06 -40.18 -17.07
N SER A 54 -19.74 -38.93 -17.28
CA SER A 54 -19.42 -38.42 -18.63
C SER A 54 -17.99 -38.73 -19.05
N ASN A 55 -17.13 -39.24 -18.18
CA ASN A 55 -15.70 -39.41 -18.46
C ASN A 55 -15.06 -38.20 -19.10
N ALA A 56 -15.68 -37.02 -18.88
CA ALA A 56 -15.10 -35.78 -19.36
C ALA A 56 -13.77 -35.57 -18.66
N PRO A 57 -12.67 -35.34 -19.39
CA PRO A 57 -11.42 -34.98 -18.76
C PRO A 57 -11.66 -33.77 -17.90
N MET A 58 -11.08 -33.76 -16.68
CA MET A 58 -11.14 -32.60 -15.83
C MET A 58 -10.78 -31.36 -16.64
N PRO A 59 -11.56 -30.27 -16.50
CA PRO A 59 -11.23 -29.07 -17.24
C PRO A 59 -9.78 -28.69 -16.93
N THR A 60 -8.96 -28.79 -17.96
CA THR A 60 -7.61 -28.28 -17.88
C THR A 60 -7.69 -26.77 -17.83
N PHE A 61 -7.22 -26.21 -16.73
CA PHE A 61 -7.10 -24.77 -16.61
C PHE A 61 -5.98 -24.32 -17.56
N HIS A 62 -6.37 -23.76 -18.69
CA HIS A 62 -5.41 -23.23 -19.64
C HIS A 62 -4.90 -21.86 -19.15
N GLY A 63 -3.60 -21.74 -19.01
CA GLY A 63 -2.89 -20.47 -18.98
C GLY A 63 -2.68 -19.82 -17.62
N SER A 64 -3.55 -19.98 -16.62
CA SER A 64 -3.41 -19.33 -15.32
C SER A 64 -3.49 -20.28 -14.14
N TYR A 65 -3.41 -21.57 -14.38
CA TYR A 65 -3.40 -22.53 -13.28
C TYR A 65 -2.06 -22.46 -12.55
N THR A 66 -2.12 -22.02 -11.31
CA THR A 66 -0.98 -22.07 -10.41
C THR A 66 -1.16 -23.26 -9.47
N SER A 67 -0.14 -24.10 -9.33
CA SER A 67 -0.16 -25.21 -8.39
C SER A 67 -0.35 -24.67 -6.95
N PRO A 68 -0.85 -25.48 -6.01
CA PRO A 68 -0.94 -25.03 -4.60
C PRO A 68 0.39 -24.51 -4.05
N LEU A 69 1.51 -25.12 -4.41
CA LEU A 69 2.84 -24.66 -4.02
C LEU A 69 3.15 -23.28 -4.62
N GLY A 70 2.85 -23.07 -5.89
CA GLY A 70 3.02 -21.79 -6.55
C GLY A 70 2.14 -20.70 -5.94
N MET A 71 0.92 -21.04 -5.50
CA MET A 71 0.04 -20.11 -4.79
C MET A 71 0.61 -19.72 -3.43
N MET A 72 1.23 -20.64 -2.70
CA MET A 72 1.88 -20.35 -1.43
C MET A 72 3.10 -19.46 -1.61
N GLU A 73 3.88 -19.65 -2.67
CA GLU A 73 4.99 -18.77 -3.02
C GLU A 73 4.50 -17.36 -3.38
N GLU A 74 3.44 -17.27 -4.16
CA GLU A 74 2.81 -16.00 -4.51
C GLU A 74 2.29 -15.28 -3.26
N GLU A 75 1.65 -16.00 -2.33
CA GLU A 75 1.19 -15.45 -1.06
C GLU A 75 2.36 -14.86 -0.28
N THR A 76 3.47 -15.60 -0.17
CA THR A 76 4.66 -15.15 0.55
C THR A 76 5.22 -13.85 -0.04
N LEU A 77 5.32 -13.77 -1.37
CA LEU A 77 5.81 -12.58 -2.05
C LEU A 77 4.90 -11.37 -1.81
N LYS A 78 3.59 -11.57 -1.85
CA LYS A 78 2.62 -10.50 -1.59
C LYS A 78 2.70 -10.01 -0.15
N VAL A 79 2.83 -10.91 0.82
CA VAL A 79 3.00 -10.56 2.23
C VAL A 79 4.28 -9.78 2.45
N GLU A 80 5.38 -10.19 1.83
CA GLU A 80 6.65 -9.47 1.91
C GLU A 80 6.54 -8.06 1.33
N GLU A 81 5.84 -7.91 0.21
CA GLU A 81 5.61 -6.61 -0.42
C GLU A 81 4.76 -5.71 0.47
N ILE A 82 3.69 -6.23 1.08
CA ILE A 82 2.86 -5.49 2.04
C ILE A 82 3.70 -5.02 3.21
N ASN A 83 4.54 -5.89 3.77
CA ASN A 83 5.40 -5.54 4.89
C ASN A 83 6.41 -4.46 4.53
N TYR A 84 6.92 -4.48 3.31
CA TYR A 84 7.79 -3.42 2.80
C TYR A 84 7.08 -2.06 2.80
N TYR A 85 5.86 -1.99 2.25
CA TYR A 85 5.10 -0.75 2.23
C TYR A 85 4.68 -0.29 3.63
N ARG A 86 4.35 -1.21 4.52
CA ARG A 86 4.04 -0.87 5.92
C ARG A 86 5.24 -0.27 6.63
N ARG A 87 6.43 -0.79 6.40
CA ARG A 87 7.66 -0.23 6.96
C ARG A 87 7.90 1.20 6.47
N ARG A 88 7.69 1.44 5.19
CA ARG A 88 7.81 2.79 4.63
C ARG A 88 6.82 3.76 5.25
N LEU A 89 5.58 3.33 5.47
CA LEU A 89 4.58 4.15 6.17
C LEU A 89 4.97 4.40 7.62
N ASN A 90 5.55 3.43 8.30
CA ASN A 90 6.00 3.60 9.68
C ASN A 90 7.13 4.64 9.81
N GLU A 91 7.97 4.76 8.81
CA GLU A 91 9.01 5.79 8.80
C GLU A 91 8.45 7.22 8.81
N CYS A 92 7.22 7.38 8.33
CA CYS A 92 6.52 8.67 8.36
C CYS A 92 5.80 8.97 9.67
N ARG A 93 5.77 8.05 10.64
CA ARG A 93 5.02 8.21 11.89
C ARG A 93 5.52 9.34 12.76
N ALA A 94 6.77 9.74 12.64
CA ALA A 94 7.32 10.88 13.36
C ALA A 94 6.53 12.16 13.08
N ILE A 95 5.83 12.26 11.97
CA ILE A 95 4.96 13.38 11.62
C ILE A 95 3.86 13.59 12.67
N GLU A 96 3.42 12.52 13.34
CA GLU A 96 2.41 12.61 14.40
C GLU A 96 2.86 13.49 15.58
N LEU A 97 4.15 13.73 15.72
CA LEU A 97 4.71 14.61 16.75
C LEU A 97 4.57 16.09 16.42
N LEU A 98 4.24 16.42 15.18
CA LEU A 98 4.00 17.81 14.76
C LEU A 98 2.63 18.29 15.23
N SER A 99 2.44 19.62 15.21
CA SER A 99 1.12 20.18 15.47
C SER A 99 0.10 19.66 14.44
N LEU A 100 -1.17 19.62 14.83
CA LEU A 100 -2.23 19.16 13.93
C LEU A 100 -2.28 19.99 12.64
N ARG A 101 -2.03 21.29 12.76
CA ARG A 101 -1.97 22.19 11.61
C ARG A 101 -0.88 21.78 10.61
N ASP A 102 0.32 21.50 11.11
CA ASP A 102 1.45 21.10 10.28
C ASP A 102 1.22 19.71 9.66
N GLN A 103 0.61 18.79 10.40
CA GLN A 103 0.20 17.51 9.87
C GLN A 103 -0.76 17.66 8.70
N ASN A 104 -1.77 18.53 8.85
CA ASN A 104 -2.75 18.77 7.78
C ASN A 104 -2.10 19.39 6.54
N ILE A 105 -1.18 20.31 6.71
CA ILE A 105 -0.41 20.90 5.61
C ILE A 105 0.35 19.81 4.85
N LEU A 106 1.05 18.95 5.59
CA LEU A 106 1.82 17.87 4.99
C LEU A 106 0.94 16.86 4.24
N PHE A 107 -0.20 16.47 4.81
CA PHE A 107 -1.12 15.58 4.13
C PHE A 107 -1.70 16.21 2.87
N ASP A 108 -2.10 17.47 2.93
CA ASP A 108 -2.66 18.15 1.76
C ASP A 108 -1.62 18.28 0.65
N LEU A 109 -0.37 18.58 0.98
CA LEU A 109 0.70 18.75 0.00
C LEU A 109 1.18 17.43 -0.61
N TYR A 110 1.45 16.45 0.22
CA TYR A 110 2.18 15.25 -0.19
C TYR A 110 1.32 14.01 -0.34
N PHE A 111 0.34 13.85 0.51
CA PHE A 111 -0.55 12.69 0.42
C PHE A 111 -1.64 12.89 -0.63
N TRP A 112 -2.31 14.04 -0.59
CA TRP A 112 -3.41 14.37 -1.50
C TRP A 112 -2.98 15.11 -2.76
N ASN A 113 -1.71 15.56 -2.83
CA ASN A 113 -1.16 16.32 -3.94
C ASN A 113 -2.01 17.54 -4.33
N MET A 114 -2.50 18.25 -3.34
CA MET A 114 -3.28 19.47 -3.56
C MET A 114 -2.36 20.62 -4.00
N ASN A 115 -2.95 21.64 -4.62
CA ASN A 115 -2.21 22.79 -5.10
C ASN A 115 -1.54 23.55 -3.94
N ALA A 116 -0.22 23.69 -4.01
CA ALA A 116 0.56 24.34 -2.96
C ALA A 116 0.17 25.80 -2.73
N TRP A 117 -0.22 26.53 -3.76
CA TRP A 117 -0.67 27.90 -3.63
C TRP A 117 -1.95 28.01 -2.79
N ASP A 118 -2.91 27.13 -3.07
CA ASP A 118 -4.18 27.10 -2.34
C ASP A 118 -3.99 26.73 -0.88
N ILE A 119 -3.12 25.76 -0.61
CA ILE A 119 -2.81 25.33 0.76
C ILE A 119 -2.12 26.47 1.52
N ALA A 120 -1.14 27.10 0.92
CA ALA A 120 -0.42 28.23 1.53
C ALA A 120 -1.39 29.35 1.90
N GLU A 121 -2.28 29.71 0.98
CA GLU A 121 -3.29 30.73 1.21
C GLU A 121 -4.22 30.34 2.36
N LYS A 122 -4.70 29.10 2.38
CA LYS A 122 -5.58 28.59 3.43
C LYS A 122 -4.99 28.70 4.82
N TYR A 123 -3.67 28.50 4.96
CA TYR A 123 -2.98 28.53 6.24
C TYR A 123 -2.22 29.84 6.52
N GLY A 124 -2.37 30.82 5.65
CA GLY A 124 -1.77 32.14 5.85
C GLY A 124 -0.27 32.24 5.57
N TYR A 125 0.24 31.36 4.72
CA TYR A 125 1.65 31.39 4.31
C TYR A 125 1.81 31.80 2.85
N THR A 126 3.01 32.29 2.50
CA THR A 126 3.45 32.26 1.12
C THR A 126 3.87 30.83 0.76
N LYS A 127 3.84 30.46 -0.51
CA LYS A 127 4.27 29.12 -0.95
C LYS A 127 5.66 28.76 -0.42
N ASN A 128 6.64 29.67 -0.63
CA ASN A 128 8.01 29.44 -0.17
C ASN A 128 8.11 29.43 1.36
N GLY A 129 7.37 30.30 2.03
CA GLY A 129 7.32 30.35 3.50
C GLY A 129 6.76 29.07 4.09
N MET A 130 5.73 28.51 3.47
CA MET A 130 5.13 27.24 3.88
C MET A 130 6.13 26.09 3.76
N TYR A 131 6.82 25.96 2.64
CA TYR A 131 7.83 24.92 2.46
C TYR A 131 8.98 25.05 3.45
N LYS A 132 9.46 26.26 3.69
CA LYS A 132 10.51 26.50 4.68
C LYS A 132 10.06 26.13 6.09
N HIS A 133 8.83 26.49 6.46
CA HIS A 133 8.26 26.17 7.77
C HIS A 133 8.19 24.65 7.97
N ILE A 134 7.64 23.93 6.99
CA ILE A 134 7.52 22.48 7.05
C ILE A 134 8.88 21.79 7.16
N ARG A 135 9.84 22.18 6.34
CA ARG A 135 11.19 21.61 6.39
C ARG A 135 11.86 21.85 7.73
N ARG A 136 11.66 23.03 8.33
CA ARG A 136 12.18 23.34 9.65
C ARG A 136 11.54 22.47 10.73
N GLU A 137 10.24 22.32 10.71
CA GLU A 137 9.52 21.51 11.71
C GLU A 137 9.89 20.02 11.58
N ILE A 138 10.00 19.48 10.36
CA ILE A 138 10.47 18.12 10.14
C ILE A 138 11.92 17.98 10.60
N GLY A 139 12.75 18.97 10.36
CA GLY A 139 14.15 18.99 10.80
C GLY A 139 14.31 18.84 12.30
N LYS A 140 13.34 19.28 13.09
CA LYS A 140 13.35 19.11 14.54
C LYS A 140 13.07 17.67 14.97
N LEU A 141 12.46 16.88 14.12
CA LEU A 141 12.10 15.48 14.41
C LEU A 141 13.23 14.50 14.10
N VAL A 142 14.15 14.87 13.24
CA VAL A 142 15.21 13.98 12.75
C VAL A 142 16.59 14.32 13.27
#